data_0b6b0404006cd1ce8f978b2e6d6298fb
#
_entry.id   0b6b0404006cd1ce8f978b2e6d6298fb
#
_cell.length_a   1.000
_cell.length_b   1.000
_cell.length_c   1.000
_cell.angle_alpha   90.00
_cell.angle_beta   90.00
_cell.angle_gamma   90.00
#
_symmetry.space_group_name_H-M   'P 1'
#
loop_
_entity.id
_entity.type
_entity.pdbx_description
1 polymer ?
#
loop_
_entity_poly.entity_id
_entity_poly.type
_entity_poly.pdbx_seq_one_letter_code
_entity_poly.pdbx_strand_id
1 'polypeptide(L)'
;RDPDRARSILRSLARNVSTMTTDKTIMDDVCANDISLTDKTLASYLGAFNSLFVTENVCAWQPSLRSRTAIRTSEKRQFVDPSIAVAAVGASPDKILDDFNYFGFLFESLCVRDIRVYAEPLRGNVRHYHDKNELEADIIITLNDGRWAAVEVKLGSGEIDEGATHLLALADRINPSRLPAPSFLMVLTGGEFAYRRADGVYVVPI
;
A
#
# COMPACT_ATOMS: atom_id res chain seq x y z
N ARG A 1 -16.41 -6.13 -23.46
CA ARG A 1 -16.63 -5.72 -22.06
C ARG A 1 -17.39 -4.38 -22.05
N ASP A 2 -18.23 -4.19 -21.06
CA ASP A 2 -19.04 -2.98 -20.89
C ASP A 2 -18.15 -1.85 -20.31
N PRO A 3 -18.00 -0.70 -21.02
CA PRO A 3 -17.14 0.39 -20.57
C PRO A 3 -17.68 1.11 -19.32
N ASP A 4 -18.98 1.20 -19.13
CA ASP A 4 -19.56 1.90 -17.98
C ASP A 4 -19.38 1.09 -16.71
N ARG A 5 -19.53 -0.23 -16.80
CA ARG A 5 -19.18 -1.15 -15.71
C ARG A 5 -17.69 -1.07 -15.37
N ALA A 6 -16.82 -1.01 -16.38
CA ALA A 6 -15.38 -0.84 -16.16
C ALA A 6 -15.06 0.45 -15.41
N ARG A 7 -15.66 1.57 -15.82
CA ARG A 7 -15.48 2.88 -15.13
C ARG A 7 -15.97 2.84 -13.69
N SER A 8 -17.11 2.20 -13.45
CA SER A 8 -17.67 2.10 -12.09
C SER A 8 -16.77 1.26 -11.18
N ILE A 9 -16.21 0.15 -11.66
CA ILE A 9 -15.27 -0.68 -10.89
C ILE A 9 -13.97 0.12 -10.64
N LEU A 10 -13.42 0.81 -11.65
CA LEU A 10 -12.22 1.64 -11.48
C LEU A 10 -12.45 2.77 -10.47
N ARG A 11 -13.64 3.40 -10.48
CA ARG A 11 -13.99 4.43 -9.50
C ARG A 11 -14.05 3.87 -8.08
N SER A 12 -14.65 2.69 -7.89
CA SER A 12 -14.68 2.02 -6.59
C SER A 12 -13.28 1.66 -6.11
N LEU A 13 -12.43 1.08 -6.96
CA LEU A 13 -11.03 0.81 -6.65
C LEU A 13 -10.27 2.10 -6.28
N ALA A 14 -10.48 3.19 -7.01
CA ALA A 14 -9.81 4.46 -6.78
C ALA A 14 -10.20 5.10 -5.43
N ARG A 15 -11.47 4.99 -5.02
CA ARG A 15 -11.92 5.41 -3.68
C ARG A 15 -11.30 4.61 -2.54
N ASN A 16 -10.83 3.40 -2.85
CA ASN A 16 -10.24 2.45 -1.91
C ASN A 16 -8.73 2.23 -2.18
N VAL A 17 -8.06 3.18 -2.84
CA VAL A 17 -6.61 3.09 -3.09
C VAL A 17 -5.84 3.01 -1.78
N SER A 18 -4.76 2.24 -1.75
CA SER A 18 -3.92 1.97 -0.56
C SER A 18 -4.64 1.26 0.60
N THR A 19 -5.84 0.71 0.38
CA THR A 19 -6.57 -0.03 1.43
C THR A 19 -6.66 -1.53 1.13
N MET A 20 -6.94 -2.34 2.16
CA MET A 20 -7.20 -3.79 2.04
C MET A 20 -8.67 -4.09 1.74
N THR A 21 -9.31 -3.27 0.90
CA THR A 21 -10.71 -3.42 0.52
C THR A 21 -10.98 -4.76 -0.17
N THR A 22 -12.05 -5.42 0.25
CA THR A 22 -12.47 -6.72 -0.29
C THR A 22 -13.19 -6.59 -1.63
N ASP A 23 -13.20 -7.67 -2.42
CA ASP A 23 -13.99 -7.76 -3.66
C ASP A 23 -15.49 -7.54 -3.38
N LYS A 24 -15.98 -8.02 -2.23
CA LYS A 24 -17.36 -7.79 -1.80
C LYS A 24 -17.66 -6.31 -1.64
N THR A 25 -16.78 -5.55 -0.98
CA THR A 25 -16.98 -4.10 -0.80
C THR A 25 -16.99 -3.37 -2.15
N ILE A 26 -16.11 -3.76 -3.08
CA ILE A 26 -16.13 -3.23 -4.45
C ILE A 26 -17.43 -3.55 -5.17
N MET A 27 -17.93 -4.79 -5.04
CA MET A 27 -19.21 -5.20 -5.62
C MET A 27 -20.38 -4.38 -5.05
N ASP A 28 -20.45 -4.27 -3.71
CA ASP A 28 -21.52 -3.54 -3.04
C ASP A 28 -21.53 -2.07 -3.47
N ASP A 29 -20.35 -1.43 -3.59
CA ASP A 29 -20.22 -0.04 -4.05
C ASP A 29 -20.67 0.14 -5.52
N VAL A 30 -20.34 -0.80 -6.40
CA VAL A 30 -20.77 -0.76 -7.80
C VAL A 30 -22.28 -1.05 -7.94
N CYS A 31 -22.79 -2.03 -7.21
CA CYS A 31 -24.22 -2.41 -7.27
C CYS A 31 -25.14 -1.32 -6.68
N ALA A 32 -24.66 -0.51 -5.73
CA ALA A 32 -25.41 0.63 -5.20
C ALA A 32 -25.75 1.70 -6.26
N ASN A 33 -25.13 1.64 -7.46
CA ASN A 33 -25.40 2.51 -8.59
C ASN A 33 -26.20 1.80 -9.71
N ASP A 34 -27.07 0.86 -9.36
CA ASP A 34 -27.92 0.08 -10.27
C ASP A 34 -27.18 -0.74 -11.35
N ILE A 35 -25.88 -1.02 -11.11
CA ILE A 35 -25.07 -1.84 -12.01
C ILE A 35 -25.02 -3.27 -11.49
N SER A 36 -25.63 -4.19 -12.20
CA SER A 36 -25.55 -5.62 -11.86
C SER A 36 -24.12 -6.15 -12.07
N LEU A 37 -23.55 -6.74 -11.01
CA LEU A 37 -22.21 -7.30 -11.00
C LEU A 37 -22.21 -8.66 -10.26
N THR A 38 -21.53 -9.66 -10.81
CA THR A 38 -21.30 -10.96 -10.17
C THR A 38 -19.81 -11.12 -9.83
N ASP A 39 -19.48 -11.99 -8.86
CA ASP A 39 -18.08 -12.28 -8.49
C ASP A 39 -17.23 -12.64 -9.71
N LYS A 40 -17.75 -13.51 -10.58
CA LYS A 40 -17.07 -13.92 -11.82
C LYS A 40 -16.81 -12.74 -12.75
N THR A 41 -17.77 -11.84 -12.85
CA THR A 41 -17.65 -10.65 -13.70
C THR A 41 -16.62 -9.69 -13.10
N LEU A 42 -16.68 -9.40 -11.79
CA LEU A 42 -15.70 -8.58 -11.10
C LEU A 42 -14.29 -9.13 -11.28
N ALA A 43 -14.06 -10.41 -10.98
CA ALA A 43 -12.75 -11.06 -11.13
C ALA A 43 -12.21 -10.94 -12.57
N SER A 44 -13.10 -11.04 -13.59
CA SER A 44 -12.72 -10.86 -15.01
C SER A 44 -12.27 -9.42 -15.31
N TYR A 45 -12.87 -8.39 -14.70
CA TYR A 45 -12.44 -7.00 -14.87
C TYR A 45 -11.13 -6.73 -14.11
N LEU A 46 -11.02 -7.19 -12.85
CA LEU A 46 -9.79 -7.04 -12.06
C LEU A 46 -8.59 -7.69 -12.76
N GLY A 47 -8.76 -8.91 -13.28
CA GLY A 47 -7.74 -9.57 -14.08
C GLY A 47 -7.35 -8.80 -15.33
N ALA A 48 -8.32 -8.13 -16.00
CA ALA A 48 -8.02 -7.30 -17.16
C ALA A 48 -7.25 -6.03 -16.78
N PHE A 49 -7.63 -5.34 -15.69
CA PHE A 49 -6.94 -4.13 -15.23
C PHE A 49 -5.49 -4.44 -14.86
N ASN A 50 -5.26 -5.57 -14.20
CA ASN A 50 -3.91 -6.05 -13.90
C ASN A 50 -3.12 -6.35 -15.19
N SER A 51 -3.69 -7.11 -16.13
CA SER A 51 -3.04 -7.46 -17.41
C SER A 51 -2.74 -6.24 -18.29
N LEU A 52 -3.49 -5.16 -18.14
CA LEU A 52 -3.27 -3.89 -18.83
C LEU A 52 -2.37 -2.92 -18.07
N PHE A 53 -1.81 -3.35 -16.95
CA PHE A 53 -0.99 -2.51 -16.06
C PHE A 53 -1.72 -1.23 -15.62
N VAL A 54 -3.01 -1.34 -15.30
CA VAL A 54 -3.79 -0.23 -14.70
C VAL A 54 -3.73 -0.34 -13.19
N THR A 55 -3.83 -1.57 -12.66
CA THR A 55 -3.72 -1.88 -11.23
C THR A 55 -2.56 -2.83 -10.96
N GLU A 56 -1.91 -2.64 -9.82
CA GLU A 56 -0.85 -3.51 -9.33
C GLU A 56 -0.90 -3.57 -7.80
N ASN A 57 -1.71 -4.48 -7.26
CA ASN A 57 -1.90 -4.62 -5.82
C ASN A 57 -0.60 -4.96 -5.09
N VAL A 58 -0.52 -4.57 -3.81
CA VAL A 58 0.60 -4.91 -2.92
C VAL A 58 0.23 -6.15 -2.11
N CYS A 59 0.97 -7.24 -2.31
CA CYS A 59 0.75 -8.47 -1.55
C CYS A 59 1.23 -8.32 -0.10
N ALA A 60 0.60 -9.07 0.81
CA ALA A 60 1.06 -9.13 2.19
C ALA A 60 2.42 -9.85 2.30
N TRP A 61 3.29 -9.32 3.16
CA TRP A 61 4.55 -9.97 3.51
C TRP A 61 4.36 -11.00 4.62
N GLN A 62 5.00 -12.14 4.46
CA GLN A 62 5.07 -13.18 5.47
C GLN A 62 6.52 -13.39 5.89
N PRO A 63 6.88 -13.07 7.15
CA PRO A 63 8.27 -13.17 7.64
C PRO A 63 8.86 -14.58 7.60
N SER A 64 8.06 -15.62 7.49
CA SER A 64 8.54 -16.98 7.31
C SER A 64 7.61 -17.78 6.41
N LEU A 65 8.20 -18.65 5.58
CA LEU A 65 7.49 -19.57 4.67
C LEU A 65 6.50 -20.51 5.38
N ARG A 66 6.64 -20.70 6.69
CA ARG A 66 5.81 -21.60 7.52
C ARG A 66 5.23 -20.87 8.73
N SER A 67 4.99 -19.57 8.64
CA SER A 67 4.35 -18.82 9.73
C SER A 67 2.93 -19.34 9.96
N ARG A 68 2.65 -19.80 11.19
CA ARG A 68 1.29 -20.09 11.64
C ARG A 68 0.58 -18.86 12.21
N THR A 69 1.26 -17.73 12.30
CA THR A 69 0.66 -16.49 12.73
C THR A 69 -0.32 -16.05 11.64
N ALA A 70 -1.55 -15.82 12.03
CA ALA A 70 -2.58 -15.30 11.12
C ALA A 70 -2.21 -13.86 10.72
N ILE A 71 -1.35 -13.75 9.71
CA ILE A 71 -1.08 -12.50 9.01
C ILE A 71 -2.27 -12.30 8.08
N ARG A 72 -2.82 -11.11 8.05
CA ARG A 72 -3.84 -10.77 7.06
C ARG A 72 -3.20 -10.94 5.68
N THR A 73 -3.79 -11.78 4.86
CA THR A 73 -3.28 -12.11 3.52
C THR A 73 -3.92 -11.25 2.44
N SER A 74 -4.84 -10.36 2.81
CA SER A 74 -5.49 -9.43 1.87
C SER A 74 -4.44 -8.51 1.25
N GLU A 75 -4.57 -8.29 -0.05
CA GLU A 75 -3.72 -7.35 -0.78
C GLU A 75 -4.21 -5.91 -0.53
N LYS A 76 -3.28 -4.94 -0.42
CA LYS A 76 -3.63 -3.53 -0.54
C LYS A 76 -3.93 -3.21 -2.01
N ARG A 77 -5.02 -2.50 -2.27
CA ARG A 77 -5.43 -2.07 -3.62
C ARG A 77 -4.55 -0.93 -4.08
N GLN A 78 -3.90 -1.11 -5.23
CA GLN A 78 -3.03 -0.08 -5.81
C GLN A 78 -3.26 0.07 -7.31
N PHE A 79 -3.11 1.29 -7.78
CA PHE A 79 -2.89 1.57 -9.19
C PHE A 79 -1.38 1.60 -9.48
N VAL A 80 -1.01 1.38 -10.72
CA VAL A 80 0.42 1.51 -11.12
C VAL A 80 0.90 2.96 -11.00
N ASP A 81 -0.03 3.92 -11.03
CA ASP A 81 0.22 5.34 -10.79
C ASP A 81 -1.00 5.97 -10.10
N PRO A 82 -0.83 6.74 -9.01
CA PRO A 82 -1.94 7.37 -8.30
C PRO A 82 -2.75 8.35 -9.15
N SER A 83 -2.19 8.92 -10.22
CA SER A 83 -2.92 9.79 -11.13
C SER A 83 -4.10 9.10 -11.82
N ILE A 84 -4.01 7.77 -12.00
CA ILE A 84 -5.11 6.96 -12.54
C ILE A 84 -6.28 6.92 -11.55
N ALA A 85 -5.99 6.79 -10.25
CA ALA A 85 -7.01 6.85 -9.20
C ALA A 85 -7.69 8.22 -9.18
N VAL A 86 -6.92 9.31 -9.22
CA VAL A 86 -7.43 10.68 -9.29
C VAL A 86 -8.34 10.87 -10.50
N ALA A 87 -7.92 10.43 -11.67
CA ALA A 87 -8.72 10.50 -12.90
C ALA A 87 -10.02 9.66 -12.79
N ALA A 88 -9.96 8.48 -12.18
CA ALA A 88 -11.11 7.59 -12.04
C ALA A 88 -12.17 8.13 -11.07
N VAL A 89 -11.79 8.83 -10.00
CA VAL A 89 -12.75 9.50 -9.11
C VAL A 89 -13.23 10.84 -9.69
N GLY A 90 -12.50 11.43 -10.62
CA GLY A 90 -12.81 12.73 -11.22
C GLY A 90 -12.64 13.89 -10.23
N ALA A 91 -11.68 13.79 -9.30
CA ALA A 91 -11.41 14.84 -8.32
C ALA A 91 -10.46 15.89 -8.90
N SER A 92 -10.74 17.18 -8.60
CA SER A 92 -9.79 18.27 -8.82
C SER A 92 -8.74 18.32 -7.72
N PRO A 93 -7.58 18.95 -7.93
CA PRO A 93 -6.57 19.14 -6.89
C PRO A 93 -7.15 19.75 -5.60
N ASP A 94 -8.00 20.77 -5.71
CA ASP A 94 -8.61 21.44 -4.55
C ASP A 94 -9.45 20.45 -3.73
N LYS A 95 -10.26 19.61 -4.40
CA LYS A 95 -11.06 18.58 -3.70
C LYS A 95 -10.21 17.53 -3.01
N ILE A 96 -9.04 17.20 -3.56
CA ILE A 96 -8.12 16.25 -2.91
C ILE A 96 -7.50 16.91 -1.67
N LEU A 97 -7.16 18.20 -1.75
CA LEU A 97 -6.62 18.95 -0.62
C LEU A 97 -7.67 19.19 0.49
N ASP A 98 -8.95 19.21 0.15
CA ASP A 98 -10.04 19.28 1.12
C ASP A 98 -10.26 17.95 1.89
N ASP A 99 -9.78 16.83 1.32
CA ASP A 99 -9.85 15.50 1.94
C ASP A 99 -8.43 14.95 2.22
N PHE A 100 -7.83 15.42 3.31
CA PHE A 100 -6.48 15.00 3.71
C PHE A 100 -6.35 13.49 3.93
N ASN A 101 -7.41 12.80 4.32
CA ASN A 101 -7.38 11.35 4.48
C ASN A 101 -7.20 10.66 3.11
N TYR A 102 -7.99 11.06 2.12
CA TYR A 102 -7.84 10.54 0.76
C TYR A 102 -6.49 10.95 0.14
N PHE A 103 -6.04 12.19 0.41
CA PHE A 103 -4.72 12.63 -0.03
C PHE A 103 -3.59 11.76 0.58
N GLY A 104 -3.71 11.36 1.85
CA GLY A 104 -2.79 10.43 2.51
C GLY A 104 -2.69 9.08 1.77
N PHE A 105 -3.82 8.50 1.37
CA PHE A 105 -3.83 7.26 0.57
C PHE A 105 -3.19 7.42 -0.81
N LEU A 106 -3.41 8.56 -1.48
CA LEU A 106 -2.74 8.85 -2.74
C LEU A 106 -1.24 9.04 -2.57
N PHE A 107 -0.81 9.69 -1.49
CA PHE A 107 0.59 9.87 -1.14
C PHE A 107 1.26 8.52 -0.84
N GLU A 108 0.61 7.64 -0.07
CA GLU A 108 1.08 6.26 0.13
C GLU A 108 1.22 5.52 -1.21
N SER A 109 0.22 5.64 -2.10
CA SER A 109 0.27 5.03 -3.42
C SER A 109 1.46 5.54 -4.26
N LEU A 110 1.77 6.83 -4.19
CA LEU A 110 2.95 7.44 -4.81
C LEU A 110 4.23 6.82 -4.25
N CYS A 111 4.37 6.75 -2.93
CA CYS A 111 5.52 6.18 -2.26
C CYS A 111 5.73 4.71 -2.64
N VAL A 112 4.65 3.91 -2.67
CA VAL A 112 4.70 2.50 -3.09
C VAL A 112 5.21 2.37 -4.53
N ARG A 113 4.69 3.19 -5.46
CA ARG A 113 5.15 3.21 -6.86
C ARG A 113 6.64 3.50 -6.95
N ASP A 114 7.11 4.55 -6.28
CA ASP A 114 8.50 4.98 -6.39
C ASP A 114 9.45 3.98 -5.73
N ILE A 115 9.09 3.44 -4.57
CA ILE A 115 9.88 2.38 -3.93
C ILE A 115 9.95 1.11 -4.80
N ARG A 116 8.91 0.76 -5.53
CA ARG A 116 8.98 -0.35 -6.50
C ARG A 116 10.02 -0.08 -7.59
N VAL A 117 10.01 1.13 -8.15
CA VAL A 117 10.99 1.55 -9.17
C VAL A 117 12.42 1.52 -8.61
N TYR A 118 12.62 2.02 -7.38
CA TYR A 118 13.95 2.03 -6.75
C TYR A 118 14.42 0.64 -6.30
N ALA A 119 13.51 -0.26 -5.96
CA ALA A 119 13.84 -1.63 -5.57
C ALA A 119 14.13 -2.56 -6.76
N GLU A 120 13.63 -2.25 -7.95
CA GLU A 120 13.73 -3.09 -9.14
C GLU A 120 15.17 -3.40 -9.54
N PRO A 121 16.14 -2.44 -9.63
CA PRO A 121 17.54 -2.73 -9.95
C PRO A 121 18.21 -3.69 -8.95
N LEU A 122 17.71 -3.74 -7.72
CA LEU A 122 18.19 -4.65 -6.66
C LEU A 122 17.44 -6.00 -6.69
N ARG A 123 16.53 -6.20 -7.63
CA ARG A 123 15.58 -7.33 -7.65
C ARG A 123 14.81 -7.45 -6.35
N GLY A 124 14.45 -6.31 -5.77
CA GLY A 124 13.68 -6.21 -4.55
C GLY A 124 12.19 -6.42 -4.81
N ASN A 125 11.50 -7.00 -3.82
CA ASN A 125 10.05 -7.11 -3.84
C ASN A 125 9.46 -6.15 -2.82
N VAL A 126 8.41 -5.46 -3.21
CA VAL A 126 7.65 -4.54 -2.36
C VAL A 126 6.35 -5.22 -1.92
N ARG A 127 6.12 -5.24 -0.62
CA ARG A 127 4.96 -5.85 0.03
C ARG A 127 4.46 -4.92 1.13
N HIS A 128 3.34 -5.25 1.77
CA HIS A 128 2.89 -4.61 3.01
C HIS A 128 2.89 -5.62 4.16
N TYR A 129 2.84 -5.15 5.39
CA TYR A 129 2.64 -5.99 6.57
C TYR A 129 1.42 -5.55 7.34
N HIS A 130 0.61 -6.50 7.78
CA HIS A 130 -0.48 -6.26 8.71
C HIS A 130 -0.78 -7.56 9.46
N ASP A 131 -0.77 -7.50 10.80
CA ASP A 131 -1.04 -8.66 11.64
C ASP A 131 -2.42 -8.55 12.35
N LYS A 132 -2.75 -9.60 13.09
CA LYS A 132 -4.00 -9.69 13.85
C LYS A 132 -4.09 -8.72 15.03
N ASN A 133 -2.98 -8.11 15.44
CA ASN A 133 -2.92 -7.13 16.54
C ASN A 133 -2.87 -5.70 15.99
N GLU A 134 -3.28 -5.50 14.75
CA GLU A 134 -3.32 -4.22 14.04
C GLU A 134 -1.93 -3.54 13.94
N LEU A 135 -0.82 -4.31 14.08
CA LEU A 135 0.51 -3.83 13.76
C LEU A 135 0.71 -3.89 12.26
N GLU A 136 1.04 -2.76 11.66
CA GLU A 136 1.20 -2.62 10.23
C GLU A 136 2.51 -1.94 9.84
N ALA A 137 2.90 -2.13 8.60
CA ALA A 137 3.88 -1.32 7.88
C ALA A 137 3.43 -1.22 6.43
N ASP A 138 3.42 0.01 5.92
CA ASP A 138 2.91 0.29 4.59
C ASP A 138 3.73 -0.39 3.51
N ILE A 139 5.05 -0.41 3.69
CA ILE A 139 5.99 -0.99 2.73
C ILE A 139 7.00 -1.88 3.44
N ILE A 140 7.13 -3.10 2.97
CA ILE A 140 8.24 -4.00 3.29
C ILE A 140 9.02 -4.25 2.00
N ILE A 141 10.29 -3.93 2.02
CA ILE A 141 11.22 -4.24 0.92
C ILE A 141 11.96 -5.52 1.29
N THR A 142 11.95 -6.51 0.40
CA THR A 142 12.70 -7.76 0.61
C THR A 142 13.61 -8.03 -0.58
N LEU A 143 14.84 -8.47 -0.31
CA LEU A 143 15.79 -8.90 -1.33
C LEU A 143 15.92 -10.43 -1.36
N ASN A 144 16.40 -10.96 -2.47
CA ASN A 144 16.58 -12.40 -2.66
C ASN A 144 17.65 -13.03 -1.74
N ASP A 145 18.52 -12.21 -1.16
CA ASP A 145 19.54 -12.64 -0.19
C ASP A 145 19.04 -12.67 1.26
N GLY A 146 17.74 -12.38 1.48
CA GLY A 146 17.10 -12.41 2.78
C GLY A 146 17.16 -11.07 3.54
N ARG A 147 17.84 -10.05 3.02
CA ARG A 147 17.77 -8.68 3.58
C ARG A 147 16.37 -8.12 3.41
N TRP A 148 15.96 -7.33 4.37
CA TRP A 148 14.67 -6.66 4.34
C TRP A 148 14.75 -5.28 5.01
N ALA A 149 13.78 -4.45 4.73
CA ALA A 149 13.59 -3.14 5.35
C ALA A 149 12.09 -2.87 5.49
N ALA A 150 11.72 -2.00 6.42
CA ALA A 150 10.35 -1.57 6.60
C ALA A 150 10.25 -0.05 6.51
N VAL A 151 9.16 0.39 5.89
CA VAL A 151 8.89 1.80 5.64
C VAL A 151 7.45 2.10 6.02
N GLU A 152 7.26 3.20 6.73
CA GLU A 152 5.97 3.81 7.07
C GLU A 152 5.83 5.10 6.25
N VAL A 153 4.64 5.39 5.77
CA VAL A 153 4.35 6.60 4.99
C VAL A 153 3.50 7.53 5.83
N LYS A 154 3.97 8.74 6.05
CA LYS A 154 3.25 9.77 6.82
C LYS A 154 3.27 11.09 6.07
N LEU A 155 2.09 11.62 5.76
CA LEU A 155 2.00 12.85 4.99
C LEU A 155 2.58 14.05 5.73
N GLY A 156 2.31 14.15 7.03
CA GLY A 156 2.72 15.26 7.89
C GLY A 156 3.87 14.93 8.84
N SER A 157 4.62 15.97 9.23
CA SER A 157 5.71 15.83 10.20
C SER A 157 5.25 15.46 11.61
N GLY A 158 4.00 15.76 11.97
CA GLY A 158 3.42 15.45 13.30
C GLY A 158 3.22 13.95 13.55
N GLU A 159 3.24 13.12 12.53
CA GLU A 159 3.00 11.66 12.62
C GLU A 159 4.29 10.82 12.54
N ILE A 160 5.45 11.48 12.40
CA ILE A 160 6.75 10.79 12.26
C ILE A 160 7.07 9.92 13.47
N ASP A 161 6.79 10.41 14.67
CA ASP A 161 7.07 9.68 15.92
C ASP A 161 6.21 8.42 16.04
N GLU A 162 4.96 8.49 15.62
CA GLU A 162 4.05 7.34 15.57
C GLU A 162 4.55 6.30 14.57
N GLY A 163 4.86 6.72 13.33
CA GLY A 163 5.39 5.84 12.30
C GLY A 163 6.70 5.15 12.72
N ALA A 164 7.61 5.89 13.36
CA ALA A 164 8.84 5.32 13.89
C ALA A 164 8.57 4.28 14.99
N THR A 165 7.60 4.54 15.87
CA THR A 165 7.20 3.60 16.94
C THR A 165 6.65 2.30 16.36
N HIS A 166 5.80 2.37 15.33
CA HIS A 166 5.27 1.18 14.65
C HIS A 166 6.39 0.35 14.01
N LEU A 167 7.34 0.99 13.33
CA LEU A 167 8.46 0.32 12.70
C LEU A 167 9.37 -0.39 13.71
N LEU A 168 9.67 0.25 14.84
CA LEU A 168 10.45 -0.35 15.93
C LEU A 168 9.72 -1.55 16.55
N ALA A 169 8.42 -1.42 16.81
CA ALA A 169 7.59 -2.51 17.31
C ALA A 169 7.54 -3.69 16.32
N LEU A 170 7.51 -3.43 15.03
CA LEU A 170 7.58 -4.46 14.00
C LEU A 170 8.94 -5.18 14.04
N ALA A 171 10.04 -4.43 14.08
CA ALA A 171 11.38 -5.00 14.13
C ALA A 171 11.58 -5.91 15.35
N ASP A 172 11.10 -5.48 16.53
CA ASP A 172 11.14 -6.28 17.76
C ASP A 172 10.28 -7.55 17.69
N ARG A 173 9.16 -7.49 16.98
CA ARG A 173 8.25 -8.64 16.81
C ARG A 173 8.81 -9.72 15.90
N ILE A 174 9.64 -9.35 14.92
CA ILE A 174 10.24 -10.32 14.01
C ILE A 174 11.27 -11.16 14.74
N ASN A 175 11.07 -12.48 14.73
CA ASN A 175 11.95 -13.41 15.42
C ASN A 175 13.36 -13.41 14.82
N PRO A 176 14.40 -12.97 15.58
CA PRO A 176 15.77 -12.85 15.06
C PRO A 176 16.41 -14.20 14.71
N SER A 177 15.89 -15.32 15.21
CA SER A 177 16.36 -16.66 14.81
C SER A 177 15.85 -17.09 13.42
N ARG A 178 14.92 -16.36 12.82
CA ARG A 178 14.31 -16.66 11.52
C ARG A 178 14.66 -15.67 10.42
N LEU A 179 14.84 -14.40 10.79
CA LEU A 179 15.21 -13.34 9.87
C LEU A 179 16.26 -12.43 10.51
N PRO A 180 17.21 -11.90 9.73
CA PRO A 180 18.14 -10.89 10.23
C PRO A 180 17.38 -9.63 10.67
N ALA A 181 18.05 -8.78 11.43
CA ALA A 181 17.55 -7.44 11.71
C ALA A 181 17.27 -6.69 10.37
N PRO A 182 16.31 -5.77 10.35
CA PRO A 182 16.07 -4.97 9.15
C PRO A 182 17.31 -4.18 8.77
N SER A 183 17.58 -4.04 7.48
CA SER A 183 18.69 -3.24 6.96
C SER A 183 18.53 -1.77 7.32
N PHE A 184 17.31 -1.30 7.34
CA PHE A 184 16.90 0.02 7.84
C PHE A 184 15.40 0.03 8.16
N LEU A 185 15.02 1.01 9.00
CA LEU A 185 13.64 1.42 9.23
C LEU A 185 13.53 2.87 8.78
N MET A 186 12.45 3.24 8.07
CA MET A 186 12.33 4.55 7.45
C MET A 186 10.90 5.06 7.49
N VAL A 187 10.72 6.33 7.84
CA VAL A 187 9.48 7.06 7.63
C VAL A 187 9.65 7.92 6.38
N LEU A 188 8.83 7.67 5.35
CA LEU A 188 8.68 8.56 4.21
C LEU A 188 7.67 9.64 4.53
N THR A 189 7.99 10.88 4.18
CA THR A 189 7.15 12.03 4.54
C THR A 189 7.09 13.07 3.43
N GLY A 190 6.02 13.87 3.42
CA GLY A 190 5.93 15.09 2.61
C GLY A 190 6.69 16.29 3.19
N GLY A 191 7.55 16.08 4.21
CA GLY A 191 8.37 17.12 4.83
C GLY A 191 9.52 17.61 3.96
N GLU A 192 10.39 18.46 4.54
CA GLU A 192 11.50 19.09 3.80
C GLU A 192 12.87 18.47 4.08
N PHE A 193 13.05 17.82 5.26
CA PHE A 193 14.37 17.45 5.75
C PHE A 193 14.53 15.94 5.88
N ALA A 194 15.66 15.44 5.36
CA ALA A 194 16.12 14.09 5.61
C ALA A 194 17.05 14.06 6.81
N TYR A 195 16.81 13.15 7.76
CA TYR A 195 17.65 12.95 8.93
C TYR A 195 17.53 11.55 9.50
N ARG A 196 18.45 11.19 10.40
CA ARG A 196 18.36 9.97 11.19
C ARG A 196 18.00 10.32 12.62
N ARG A 197 16.98 9.70 13.15
CA ARG A 197 16.52 9.83 14.54
C ARG A 197 17.51 9.18 15.50
N ALA A 198 17.44 9.56 16.78
CA ALA A 198 18.27 8.98 17.85
C ALA A 198 18.01 7.46 18.04
N ASP A 199 16.79 6.98 17.75
CA ASP A 199 16.39 5.57 17.78
C ASP A 199 16.84 4.80 16.52
N GLY A 200 17.50 5.44 15.58
CA GLY A 200 18.05 4.83 14.39
C GLY A 200 17.13 4.81 13.17
N VAL A 201 15.86 5.20 13.31
CA VAL A 201 14.91 5.31 12.19
C VAL A 201 15.29 6.49 11.30
N TYR A 202 15.28 6.26 9.97
CA TYR A 202 15.48 7.33 9.00
C TYR A 202 14.16 8.06 8.73
N VAL A 203 14.24 9.36 8.55
CA VAL A 203 13.14 10.19 8.05
C VAL A 203 13.60 10.76 6.71
N VAL A 204 12.81 10.52 5.67
CA VAL A 204 13.19 10.88 4.30
C VAL A 204 11.99 11.54 3.60
N PRO A 205 12.14 12.75 3.09
CA PRO A 205 11.13 13.37 2.22
C PRO A 205 11.12 12.71 0.84
N ILE A 206 9.95 12.70 0.21
CA ILE A 206 9.78 12.21 -1.16
C ILE A 206 9.28 13.33 -2.07
#